data_7989041132e6e633abd0e6e1768bc1b0
#
_entry.id   7989041132e6e633abd0e6e1768bc1b0
#
_cell.length_a   1.000
_cell.length_b   1.000
_cell.length_c   1.000
_cell.angle_alpha   90.00
_cell.angle_beta   90.00
_cell.angle_gamma   90.00
#
_symmetry.space_group_name_H-M   'P 1'
#
loop_
_entity.id
_entity.type
_entity.pdbx_description
1 polymer ?
#
loop_
_entity_poly.entity_id
_entity_poly.type
_entity_poly.pdbx_seq_one_letter_code
_entity_poly.pdbx_strand_id
1 'polypeptide(L)'
;MTAGRVLVAIMLALAVFALYCYYSVQQLKHWITPSWDLAIFTQMAQAYSHFDMPIVQIKGTDFNLWGDHFHPILVLLGPVYAVSPSPLTLLVVQNFMIAASVYMMVRFTQRACALSNTKPEPAGTFVGVLLGAAFALSYGVQQAVAAQFHEVAFALPFLCGALGNLVLAGRINADERSRYIIRACLWAAPLAFVKEDMGVTAAMIGIVAFIRTGWIRKGLDELFPQNPEGKPLPRGERIRNTFNSWVKTRGAAESTMLILWGLFWSYAAVALILPLFNANGQFDYGDKVDVYGAFADPLGSAITIFNYDQKVWTILLLLFCGAIIWVASPFAIVILPTLLWRLLSNTEAYWLSTWHYSLVLMPVAFLALLEVILNLRYGKVLAHPKPLAEDEESEDEPAETGDKPIGWVENLRQSVRRVPLWFFPAVALLVSVIPTVTPTSDQPLADLTKSSFTNNRLTASETNRMQAVEAVPQDVSVAADLSTLTQLIPGRTVYWIGHAGEPAPDYVVIDKRGSAWGGNPPQNTAQYAADRYGHPYAQVGTYGSLEVVRKIS
;
A
#
# COMPACT_ATOMS: atom_id res chain seq x y z
N MET A 1 -27.33 -1.67 12.73
CA MET A 1 -26.87 -0.48 11.94
C MET A 1 -27.91 -0.20 10.88
N THR A 2 -28.32 1.06 10.70
CA THR A 2 -29.37 1.45 9.76
C THR A 2 -28.87 1.38 8.31
N ALA A 3 -29.75 1.05 7.35
CA ALA A 3 -29.44 1.00 5.92
C ALA A 3 -28.81 2.32 5.41
N GLY A 4 -29.26 3.47 5.93
CA GLY A 4 -28.72 4.77 5.56
C GLY A 4 -27.22 4.95 5.85
N ARG A 5 -26.70 4.35 6.93
CA ARG A 5 -25.25 4.43 7.24
C ARG A 5 -24.40 3.60 6.25
N VAL A 6 -24.93 2.47 5.81
CA VAL A 6 -24.29 1.66 4.77
C VAL A 6 -24.27 2.42 3.45
N LEU A 7 -25.41 3.04 3.11
CA LEU A 7 -25.53 3.82 1.88
C LEU A 7 -24.52 4.98 1.82
N VAL A 8 -24.32 5.73 2.91
CA VAL A 8 -23.32 6.80 2.96
C VAL A 8 -21.92 6.27 2.66
N ALA A 9 -21.53 5.12 3.22
CA ALA A 9 -20.22 4.52 2.95
C ALA A 9 -20.08 4.08 1.48
N ILE A 10 -21.14 3.52 0.89
CA ILE A 10 -21.19 3.14 -0.52
C ILE A 10 -21.09 4.38 -1.41
N MET A 11 -21.85 5.43 -1.12
CA MET A 11 -21.83 6.66 -1.92
C MET A 11 -20.46 7.33 -1.95
N LEU A 12 -19.75 7.40 -0.79
CA LEU A 12 -18.40 7.93 -0.75
C LEU A 12 -17.43 7.05 -1.56
N ALA A 13 -17.51 5.73 -1.40
CA ALA A 13 -16.67 4.81 -2.16
C ALA A 13 -16.89 4.92 -3.67
N LEU A 14 -18.14 5.02 -4.12
CA LEU A 14 -18.48 5.22 -5.54
C LEU A 14 -17.99 6.57 -6.05
N ALA A 15 -18.11 7.64 -5.27
CA ALA A 15 -17.59 8.96 -5.65
C ALA A 15 -16.06 8.92 -5.84
N VAL A 16 -15.33 8.27 -4.92
CA VAL A 16 -13.88 8.08 -5.02
C VAL A 16 -13.52 7.20 -6.22
N PHE A 17 -14.25 6.13 -6.45
CA PHE A 17 -14.06 5.26 -7.61
C PHE A 17 -14.22 6.04 -8.92
N ALA A 18 -15.31 6.78 -9.05
CA ALA A 18 -15.58 7.60 -10.24
C ALA A 18 -14.49 8.67 -10.45
N LEU A 19 -14.06 9.36 -9.38
CA LEU A 19 -13.00 10.37 -9.42
C LEU A 19 -11.69 9.79 -9.99
N TYR A 20 -11.22 8.67 -9.44
CA TYR A 20 -9.96 8.09 -9.85
C TYR A 20 -10.05 7.35 -11.19
N CYS A 21 -11.20 6.76 -11.54
CA CYS A 21 -11.42 6.24 -12.88
C CYS A 21 -11.41 7.36 -13.93
N TYR A 22 -12.02 8.50 -13.63
CA TYR A 22 -11.97 9.66 -14.52
C TYR A 22 -10.53 10.16 -14.70
N TYR A 23 -9.77 10.30 -13.61
CA TYR A 23 -8.35 10.67 -13.68
C TYR A 23 -7.55 9.69 -14.55
N SER A 24 -7.69 8.38 -14.30
CA SER A 24 -6.98 7.34 -15.06
C SER A 24 -7.33 7.31 -16.54
N VAL A 25 -8.61 7.55 -16.89
CA VAL A 25 -9.06 7.66 -18.28
C VAL A 25 -8.42 8.85 -18.96
N GLN A 26 -8.39 10.03 -18.31
CA GLN A 26 -7.75 11.21 -18.88
C GLN A 26 -6.24 11.00 -19.05
N GLN A 27 -5.59 10.39 -18.07
CA GLN A 27 -4.16 10.08 -18.13
C GLN A 27 -3.82 9.18 -19.33
N LEU A 28 -4.56 8.09 -19.55
CA LEU A 28 -4.38 7.23 -20.73
C LEU A 28 -4.70 7.92 -22.03
N LYS A 29 -5.79 8.71 -22.07
CA LYS A 29 -6.26 9.43 -23.25
C LYS A 29 -5.23 10.46 -23.73
N HIS A 30 -4.60 11.15 -22.79
CA HIS A 30 -3.56 12.14 -23.07
C HIS A 30 -2.15 11.54 -23.14
N TRP A 31 -2.04 10.22 -23.19
CA TRP A 31 -0.75 9.50 -23.35
C TRP A 31 0.28 9.86 -22.28
N ILE A 32 -0.19 10.14 -21.08
CA ILE A 32 0.68 10.43 -19.94
C ILE A 32 1.13 9.10 -19.36
N THR A 33 2.41 8.78 -19.54
CA THR A 33 3.02 7.55 -19.05
C THR A 33 4.18 7.94 -18.14
N PRO A 34 4.00 7.93 -16.80
CA PRO A 34 5.05 8.30 -15.86
C PRO A 34 6.21 7.31 -15.83
N SER A 35 5.93 6.03 -16.11
CA SER A 35 6.91 4.95 -16.19
C SER A 35 6.45 3.86 -17.17
N TRP A 36 7.24 2.80 -17.33
CA TRP A 36 6.86 1.63 -18.11
C TRP A 36 6.11 0.56 -17.30
N ASP A 37 5.88 0.78 -15.99
CA ASP A 37 5.31 -0.25 -15.11
C ASP A 37 3.90 -0.69 -15.55
N LEU A 38 3.06 0.25 -16.00
CA LEU A 38 1.75 -0.12 -16.55
C LEU A 38 1.88 -1.06 -17.76
N ALA A 39 2.88 -0.86 -18.61
CA ALA A 39 3.13 -1.75 -19.75
C ALA A 39 3.57 -3.14 -19.27
N ILE A 40 4.51 -3.22 -18.32
CA ILE A 40 4.96 -4.48 -17.70
C ILE A 40 3.77 -5.27 -17.14
N PHE A 41 2.98 -4.63 -16.27
CA PHE A 41 1.83 -5.29 -15.65
C PHE A 41 0.71 -5.63 -16.64
N THR A 42 0.55 -4.84 -17.71
CA THR A 42 -0.41 -5.16 -18.77
C THR A 42 0.02 -6.43 -19.53
N GLN A 43 1.29 -6.54 -19.88
CA GLN A 43 1.82 -7.74 -20.56
C GLN A 43 1.75 -8.98 -19.65
N MET A 44 2.06 -8.83 -18.35
CA MET A 44 1.84 -9.88 -17.36
C MET A 44 0.36 -10.31 -17.28
N ALA A 45 -0.57 -9.37 -17.21
CA ALA A 45 -2.00 -9.68 -17.16
C ALA A 45 -2.49 -10.36 -18.44
N GLN A 46 -1.94 -9.99 -19.59
CA GLN A 46 -2.18 -10.67 -20.86
C GLN A 46 -1.70 -12.13 -20.80
N ALA A 47 -0.49 -12.42 -20.28
CA ALA A 47 -0.03 -13.78 -20.10
C ALA A 47 -0.95 -14.59 -19.17
N TYR A 48 -1.30 -14.03 -18.00
CA TYR A 48 -2.22 -14.68 -17.07
C TYR A 48 -3.63 -14.92 -17.64
N SER A 49 -4.08 -14.09 -18.59
CA SER A 49 -5.38 -14.30 -19.26
C SER A 49 -5.41 -15.54 -20.15
N HIS A 50 -4.24 -16.03 -20.56
CA HIS A 50 -4.06 -17.29 -21.32
C HIS A 50 -3.59 -18.45 -20.43
N PHE A 51 -3.52 -18.25 -19.11
CA PHE A 51 -2.95 -19.20 -18.13
C PHE A 51 -1.46 -19.48 -18.34
N ASP A 52 -0.75 -18.56 -18.96
CA ASP A 52 0.69 -18.64 -19.20
C ASP A 52 1.49 -18.10 -18.01
N MET A 53 2.79 -18.45 -17.98
CA MET A 53 3.74 -17.83 -17.06
C MET A 53 3.89 -16.33 -17.37
N PRO A 54 4.17 -15.47 -16.36
CA PRO A 54 4.25 -14.02 -16.54
C PRO A 54 5.55 -13.62 -17.24
N ILE A 55 5.73 -14.04 -18.47
CA ILE A 55 6.84 -13.63 -19.31
C ILE A 55 6.55 -12.23 -19.85
N VAL A 56 7.46 -11.31 -19.53
CA VAL A 56 7.33 -9.89 -19.88
C VAL A 56 8.48 -9.46 -20.78
N GLN A 57 8.25 -9.52 -22.07
CA GLN A 57 9.25 -9.23 -23.11
C GLN A 57 9.76 -7.77 -23.07
N ILE A 58 8.99 -6.87 -22.47
CA ILE A 58 9.38 -5.46 -22.27
C ILE A 58 10.61 -5.34 -21.36
N LYS A 59 10.77 -6.24 -20.38
CA LYS A 59 11.92 -6.25 -19.46
C LYS A 59 13.15 -7.01 -20.01
N GLY A 60 13.00 -7.70 -21.12
CA GLY A 60 14.02 -8.51 -21.78
C GLY A 60 13.41 -9.76 -22.38
N THR A 61 14.10 -10.40 -23.31
CA THR A 61 13.65 -11.62 -23.94
C THR A 61 13.43 -12.72 -22.90
N ASP A 62 12.25 -13.29 -22.89
CA ASP A 62 11.80 -14.36 -21.98
C ASP A 62 11.94 -14.02 -20.48
N PHE A 63 11.90 -12.73 -20.15
CA PHE A 63 12.01 -12.27 -18.77
C PHE A 63 10.80 -12.72 -17.95
N ASN A 64 11.04 -13.62 -16.98
CA ASN A 64 10.02 -14.07 -16.05
C ASN A 64 9.84 -13.08 -14.90
N LEU A 65 8.67 -12.45 -14.81
CA LEU A 65 8.40 -11.43 -13.81
C LEU A 65 8.38 -11.97 -12.36
N TRP A 66 8.23 -13.29 -12.17
CA TRP A 66 8.40 -13.92 -10.85
C TRP A 66 9.86 -13.91 -10.36
N GLY A 67 10.83 -13.62 -11.24
CA GLY A 67 12.23 -13.38 -10.85
C GLY A 67 12.54 -11.93 -10.48
N ASP A 68 11.57 -11.01 -10.66
CA ASP A 68 11.71 -9.59 -10.35
C ASP A 68 11.08 -9.24 -9.00
N HIS A 69 9.78 -9.54 -8.84
CA HIS A 69 9.01 -9.29 -7.62
C HIS A 69 8.07 -10.45 -7.30
N PHE A 70 7.89 -10.74 -6.02
CA PHE A 70 6.98 -11.79 -5.55
C PHE A 70 5.57 -11.24 -5.35
N HIS A 71 4.72 -11.38 -6.37
CA HIS A 71 3.35 -10.88 -6.36
C HIS A 71 2.32 -11.88 -6.91
N PRO A 72 2.25 -13.12 -6.39
CA PRO A 72 1.37 -14.15 -6.94
C PRO A 72 -0.12 -13.79 -6.92
N ILE A 73 -0.53 -12.85 -6.08
CA ILE A 73 -1.91 -12.36 -6.04
C ILE A 73 -2.36 -11.77 -7.38
N LEU A 74 -1.43 -11.28 -8.19
CA LEU A 74 -1.73 -10.65 -9.49
C LEU A 74 -2.23 -11.65 -10.54
N VAL A 75 -2.14 -12.95 -10.29
CA VAL A 75 -2.83 -13.99 -11.10
C VAL A 75 -4.34 -13.68 -11.21
N LEU A 76 -4.93 -13.03 -10.21
CA LEU A 76 -6.33 -12.61 -10.24
C LEU A 76 -6.64 -11.58 -11.34
N LEU A 77 -5.64 -10.92 -11.91
CA LEU A 77 -5.82 -10.01 -13.05
C LEU A 77 -6.13 -10.76 -14.36
N GLY A 78 -5.67 -12.00 -14.49
CA GLY A 78 -5.86 -12.79 -15.72
C GLY A 78 -7.32 -12.87 -16.16
N PRO A 79 -8.25 -13.39 -15.33
CA PRO A 79 -9.67 -13.46 -15.69
C PRO A 79 -10.30 -12.08 -15.97
N VAL A 80 -9.89 -11.04 -15.24
CA VAL A 80 -10.43 -9.69 -15.43
C VAL A 80 -9.93 -9.10 -16.76
N TYR A 81 -8.66 -9.29 -17.08
CA TYR A 81 -8.06 -8.85 -18.33
C TYR A 81 -8.64 -9.62 -19.54
N ALA A 82 -8.92 -10.93 -19.40
CA ALA A 82 -9.57 -11.71 -20.46
C ALA A 82 -10.92 -11.15 -20.88
N VAL A 83 -11.69 -10.56 -19.94
CA VAL A 83 -12.99 -9.91 -20.22
C VAL A 83 -12.80 -8.55 -20.90
N SER A 84 -11.77 -7.81 -20.53
CA SER A 84 -11.50 -6.46 -21.06
C SER A 84 -9.99 -6.27 -21.23
N PRO A 85 -9.41 -6.70 -22.38
CA PRO A 85 -7.98 -6.65 -22.63
C PRO A 85 -7.51 -5.21 -22.93
N SER A 86 -7.22 -4.47 -21.86
CA SER A 86 -6.84 -3.06 -21.94
C SER A 86 -5.97 -2.67 -20.73
N PRO A 87 -4.98 -1.78 -20.89
CA PRO A 87 -4.28 -1.17 -19.74
C PRO A 87 -5.23 -0.48 -18.76
N LEU A 88 -6.34 0.07 -19.25
CA LEU A 88 -7.37 0.70 -18.42
C LEU A 88 -7.96 -0.28 -17.40
N THR A 89 -8.06 -1.57 -17.73
CA THR A 89 -8.57 -2.60 -16.84
C THR A 89 -7.78 -2.68 -15.54
N LEU A 90 -6.45 -2.61 -15.62
CA LEU A 90 -5.58 -2.63 -14.44
C LEU A 90 -5.80 -1.39 -13.57
N LEU A 91 -5.93 -0.21 -14.20
CA LEU A 91 -6.19 1.05 -13.51
C LEU A 91 -7.54 1.04 -12.80
N VAL A 92 -8.57 0.49 -13.45
CA VAL A 92 -9.92 0.33 -12.85
C VAL A 92 -9.87 -0.62 -11.66
N VAL A 93 -9.12 -1.73 -11.74
CA VAL A 93 -8.92 -2.65 -10.61
C VAL A 93 -8.22 -1.94 -9.45
N GLN A 94 -7.15 -1.19 -9.70
CA GLN A 94 -6.48 -0.39 -8.67
C GLN A 94 -7.45 0.59 -8.00
N ASN A 95 -8.22 1.34 -8.79
CA ASN A 95 -9.18 2.32 -8.29
C ASN A 95 -10.32 1.65 -7.49
N PHE A 96 -10.71 0.44 -7.88
CA PHE A 96 -11.66 -0.37 -7.11
C PHE A 96 -11.08 -0.78 -5.74
N MET A 97 -9.80 -1.19 -5.66
CA MET A 97 -9.16 -1.52 -4.38
C MET A 97 -9.10 -0.30 -3.45
N ILE A 98 -8.82 0.89 -3.98
CA ILE A 98 -8.87 2.15 -3.23
C ILE A 98 -10.29 2.41 -2.72
N ALA A 99 -11.30 2.35 -3.58
CA ALA A 99 -12.69 2.60 -3.22
C ALA A 99 -13.23 1.60 -2.19
N ALA A 100 -12.90 0.31 -2.35
CA ALA A 100 -13.23 -0.73 -1.37
C ALA A 100 -12.63 -0.43 -0.01
N SER A 101 -11.40 0.07 0.03
CA SER A 101 -10.70 0.46 1.27
C SER A 101 -11.34 1.69 1.92
N VAL A 102 -11.79 2.67 1.14
CA VAL A 102 -12.60 3.80 1.63
C VAL A 102 -13.89 3.30 2.27
N TYR A 103 -14.63 2.42 1.59
CA TYR A 103 -15.83 1.80 2.15
C TYR A 103 -15.53 1.12 3.49
N MET A 104 -14.49 0.28 3.53
CA MET A 104 -14.09 -0.43 4.74
C MET A 104 -13.72 0.53 5.87
N MET A 105 -12.96 1.58 5.59
CA MET A 105 -12.56 2.58 6.59
C MET A 105 -13.77 3.28 7.21
N VAL A 106 -14.74 3.72 6.39
CA VAL A 106 -16.00 4.31 6.88
C VAL A 106 -16.75 3.31 7.75
N ARG A 107 -16.87 2.05 7.30
CA ARG A 107 -17.62 1.00 8.02
C ARG A 107 -16.96 0.61 9.35
N PHE A 108 -15.64 0.48 9.38
CA PHE A 108 -14.92 0.21 10.63
C PHE A 108 -15.03 1.37 11.60
N THR A 109 -14.95 2.61 11.13
CA THR A 109 -15.15 3.81 11.95
C THR A 109 -16.56 3.84 12.57
N GLN A 110 -17.59 3.63 11.75
CA GLN A 110 -18.98 3.57 12.23
C GLN A 110 -19.17 2.51 13.31
N ARG A 111 -18.57 1.32 13.13
CA ARG A 111 -18.67 0.21 14.09
C ARG A 111 -17.89 0.49 15.37
N ALA A 112 -16.67 1.03 15.24
CA ALA A 112 -15.82 1.35 16.37
C ALA A 112 -16.45 2.44 17.27
N CYS A 113 -17.02 3.48 16.66
CA CYS A 113 -17.78 4.50 17.39
C CYS A 113 -19.02 3.92 18.10
N ALA A 114 -19.76 3.02 17.42
CA ALA A 114 -20.93 2.38 18.01
C ALA A 114 -20.58 1.46 19.19
N LEU A 115 -19.44 0.79 19.16
CA LEU A 115 -18.94 -0.04 20.26
C LEU A 115 -18.38 0.79 21.42
N SER A 116 -17.92 2.01 21.15
CA SER A 116 -17.33 2.89 22.17
C SER A 116 -18.35 3.72 22.93
N ASN A 117 -19.59 3.85 22.41
CA ASN A 117 -20.65 4.67 23.01
C ASN A 117 -21.95 3.88 23.16
N THR A 118 -22.57 3.97 24.32
CA THR A 118 -23.87 3.33 24.61
C THR A 118 -25.04 3.99 23.86
N LYS A 119 -24.85 5.22 23.34
CA LYS A 119 -25.84 5.93 22.52
C LYS A 119 -25.43 5.92 21.05
N PRO A 120 -26.32 5.52 20.12
CA PRO A 120 -26.03 5.56 18.69
C PRO A 120 -25.90 7.03 18.24
N GLU A 121 -24.67 7.51 18.06
CA GLU A 121 -24.42 8.85 17.57
C GLU A 121 -24.32 8.92 16.04
N PRO A 122 -24.96 9.92 15.40
CA PRO A 122 -24.69 10.26 14.00
C PRO A 122 -23.21 10.64 13.77
N ALA A 123 -22.53 11.10 14.82
CA ALA A 123 -21.12 11.46 14.81
C ALA A 123 -20.18 10.38 14.23
N GLY A 124 -20.44 9.09 14.50
CA GLY A 124 -19.59 8.01 13.95
C GLY A 124 -19.64 7.89 12.43
N THR A 125 -20.76 8.25 11.79
CA THR A 125 -20.87 8.29 10.34
C THR A 125 -20.11 9.50 9.77
N PHE A 126 -20.25 10.66 10.39
CA PHE A 126 -19.56 11.87 10.00
C PHE A 126 -18.03 11.71 10.11
N VAL A 127 -17.54 11.20 11.25
CA VAL A 127 -16.12 10.88 11.45
C VAL A 127 -15.62 9.87 10.40
N GLY A 128 -16.42 8.85 10.09
CA GLY A 128 -16.09 7.87 9.07
C GLY A 128 -15.97 8.48 7.67
N VAL A 129 -16.84 9.41 7.31
CA VAL A 129 -16.79 10.13 6.03
C VAL A 129 -15.52 11.01 5.98
N LEU A 130 -15.21 11.75 7.06
CA LEU A 130 -14.00 12.56 7.11
C LEU A 130 -12.72 11.73 6.97
N LEU A 131 -12.62 10.60 7.69
CA LEU A 131 -11.46 9.70 7.60
C LEU A 131 -11.37 9.03 6.22
N GLY A 132 -12.50 8.55 5.69
CA GLY A 132 -12.53 7.94 4.36
C GLY A 132 -12.15 8.92 3.25
N ALA A 133 -12.62 10.17 3.34
CA ALA A 133 -12.26 11.23 2.40
C ALA A 133 -10.79 11.66 2.57
N ALA A 134 -10.30 11.80 3.80
CA ALA A 134 -8.91 12.13 4.07
C ALA A 134 -7.95 11.04 3.53
N PHE A 135 -8.29 9.78 3.75
CA PHE A 135 -7.55 8.65 3.17
C PHE A 135 -7.57 8.71 1.64
N ALA A 136 -8.76 8.84 1.03
CA ALA A 136 -8.89 8.87 -0.42
C ALA A 136 -8.09 10.01 -1.08
N LEU A 137 -8.05 11.18 -0.44
CA LEU A 137 -7.40 12.38 -0.98
C LEU A 137 -5.97 12.56 -0.47
N SER A 138 -5.45 11.61 0.34
CA SER A 138 -4.08 11.67 0.85
C SER A 138 -3.05 11.63 -0.28
N TYR A 139 -1.89 12.25 -0.05
CA TYR A 139 -0.81 12.30 -1.03
C TYR A 139 -0.40 10.91 -1.53
N GLY A 140 -0.33 9.92 -0.61
CA GLY A 140 0.10 8.56 -0.96
C GLY A 140 -0.89 7.85 -1.90
N VAL A 141 -2.19 8.13 -1.80
CA VAL A 141 -3.21 7.60 -2.74
C VAL A 141 -3.14 8.34 -4.07
N GLN A 142 -3.09 9.67 -4.05
CA GLN A 142 -3.02 10.47 -5.28
C GLN A 142 -1.78 10.13 -6.10
N GLN A 143 -0.61 10.06 -5.48
CA GLN A 143 0.66 9.76 -6.15
C GLN A 143 0.69 8.33 -6.71
N ALA A 144 0.09 7.37 -6.01
CA ALA A 144 -0.02 6.00 -6.52
C ALA A 144 -0.92 5.89 -7.76
N VAL A 145 -2.04 6.62 -7.79
CA VAL A 145 -2.90 6.67 -8.99
C VAL A 145 -2.18 7.35 -10.15
N ALA A 146 -1.45 8.43 -9.90
CA ALA A 146 -0.65 9.11 -10.92
C ALA A 146 0.50 8.24 -11.46
N ALA A 147 1.12 7.44 -10.61
CA ALA A 147 2.14 6.45 -11.01
C ALA A 147 1.55 5.29 -11.81
N GLN A 148 0.23 5.23 -11.96
CA GLN A 148 -0.54 4.19 -12.63
C GLN A 148 -0.59 2.88 -11.82
N PHE A 149 -0.84 1.73 -12.48
CA PHE A 149 -1.06 0.48 -11.76
C PHE A 149 0.21 -0.04 -11.09
N HIS A 150 0.04 -0.43 -9.80
CA HIS A 150 1.05 -1.19 -9.05
C HIS A 150 0.38 -2.24 -8.15
N GLU A 151 1.07 -3.36 -7.94
CA GLU A 151 0.63 -4.52 -7.16
C GLU A 151 0.21 -4.18 -5.73
N VAL A 152 0.87 -3.19 -5.13
CA VAL A 152 0.62 -2.76 -3.74
C VAL A 152 -0.80 -2.22 -3.50
N ALA A 153 -1.55 -1.90 -4.54
CA ALA A 153 -2.96 -1.53 -4.41
C ALA A 153 -3.80 -2.68 -3.83
N PHE A 154 -3.44 -3.94 -4.10
CA PHE A 154 -4.10 -5.10 -3.51
C PHE A 154 -3.92 -5.20 -1.99
N ALA A 155 -2.88 -4.60 -1.42
CA ALA A 155 -2.67 -4.58 0.01
C ALA A 155 -3.72 -3.74 0.77
N LEU A 156 -4.31 -2.71 0.12
CA LEU A 156 -5.17 -1.74 0.78
C LEU A 156 -6.38 -2.35 1.51
N PRO A 157 -7.23 -3.18 0.86
CA PRO A 157 -8.35 -3.81 1.55
C PRO A 157 -7.90 -4.76 2.66
N PHE A 158 -6.77 -5.45 2.48
CA PHE A 158 -6.21 -6.34 3.50
C PHE A 158 -5.73 -5.57 4.73
N LEU A 159 -5.02 -4.47 4.55
CA LEU A 159 -4.61 -3.57 5.63
C LEU A 159 -5.82 -2.97 6.34
N CYS A 160 -6.81 -2.46 5.59
CA CYS A 160 -8.05 -1.94 6.17
C CYS A 160 -8.81 -3.01 6.96
N GLY A 161 -8.90 -4.23 6.44
CA GLY A 161 -9.56 -5.35 7.10
C GLY A 161 -8.84 -5.77 8.39
N ALA A 162 -7.52 -5.90 8.33
CA ALA A 162 -6.69 -6.30 9.46
C ALA A 162 -6.73 -5.24 10.58
N LEU A 163 -6.32 -4.02 10.27
CA LEU A 163 -6.23 -2.94 11.25
C LEU A 163 -7.61 -2.49 11.76
N GLY A 164 -8.62 -2.47 10.88
CA GLY A 164 -10.01 -2.19 11.28
C GLY A 164 -10.53 -3.18 12.32
N ASN A 165 -10.27 -4.49 12.14
CA ASN A 165 -10.61 -5.49 13.15
C ASN A 165 -9.80 -5.30 14.45
N LEU A 166 -8.53 -4.91 14.38
CA LEU A 166 -7.76 -4.57 15.57
C LEU A 166 -8.31 -3.34 16.28
N VAL A 167 -8.78 -2.31 15.59
CA VAL A 167 -9.49 -1.18 16.21
C VAL A 167 -10.71 -1.68 16.97
N LEU A 168 -11.52 -2.55 16.35
CA LEU A 168 -12.71 -3.13 17.01
C LEU A 168 -12.32 -3.98 18.23
N ALA A 169 -11.26 -4.78 18.14
CA ALA A 169 -10.74 -5.56 19.27
C ALA A 169 -10.38 -4.67 20.47
N GLY A 170 -9.93 -3.43 20.25
CA GLY A 170 -9.65 -2.44 21.29
C GLY A 170 -10.89 -1.81 21.93
N ARG A 171 -12.10 -2.08 21.41
CA ARG A 171 -13.39 -1.49 21.86
C ARG A 171 -14.33 -2.50 22.50
N ILE A 172 -13.90 -3.74 22.67
CA ILE A 172 -14.74 -4.82 23.13
C ILE A 172 -14.12 -5.55 24.32
N ASN A 173 -14.94 -6.21 25.13
CA ASN A 173 -14.52 -6.96 26.29
C ASN A 173 -13.63 -8.15 25.91
N ALA A 174 -12.86 -8.66 26.87
CA ALA A 174 -11.88 -9.72 26.68
C ALA A 174 -12.43 -10.97 25.99
N ASP A 175 -13.66 -11.39 26.35
CA ASP A 175 -14.29 -12.62 25.87
C ASP A 175 -14.57 -12.62 24.36
N GLU A 176 -14.95 -11.49 23.80
CA GLU A 176 -15.24 -11.36 22.38
C GLU A 176 -14.05 -10.85 21.56
N ARG A 177 -13.02 -10.31 22.21
CA ARG A 177 -11.84 -9.68 21.57
C ARG A 177 -11.12 -10.64 20.64
N SER A 178 -10.96 -11.90 21.05
CA SER A 178 -10.26 -12.91 20.28
C SER A 178 -10.81 -13.11 18.87
N ARG A 179 -12.13 -13.01 18.69
CA ARG A 179 -12.78 -13.12 17.38
C ARG A 179 -12.31 -12.04 16.40
N TYR A 180 -12.10 -10.81 16.87
CA TYR A 180 -11.62 -9.72 16.04
C TYR A 180 -10.11 -9.83 15.79
N ILE A 181 -9.34 -10.32 16.77
CA ILE A 181 -7.91 -10.61 16.58
C ILE A 181 -7.73 -11.68 15.50
N ILE A 182 -8.46 -12.80 15.57
CA ILE A 182 -8.40 -13.87 14.55
C ILE A 182 -8.79 -13.32 13.17
N ARG A 183 -9.86 -12.53 13.07
CA ARG A 183 -10.25 -11.88 11.81
C ARG A 183 -9.16 -10.96 11.28
N ALA A 184 -8.48 -10.21 12.15
CA ALA A 184 -7.36 -9.36 11.74
C ALA A 184 -6.21 -10.20 11.16
N CYS A 185 -5.88 -11.33 11.78
CA CYS A 185 -4.86 -12.25 11.27
C CYS A 185 -5.25 -12.82 9.90
N LEU A 186 -6.51 -13.23 9.72
CA LEU A 186 -7.01 -13.73 8.44
C LEU A 186 -6.97 -12.67 7.33
N TRP A 187 -7.31 -11.41 7.65
CA TRP A 187 -7.20 -10.31 6.70
C TRP A 187 -5.74 -9.95 6.37
N ALA A 188 -4.81 -10.11 7.32
CA ALA A 188 -3.41 -9.78 7.09
C ALA A 188 -2.63 -10.88 6.34
N ALA A 189 -3.03 -12.16 6.44
CA ALA A 189 -2.30 -13.27 5.86
C ALA A 189 -2.04 -13.16 4.34
N PRO A 190 -2.99 -12.68 3.50
CA PRO A 190 -2.76 -12.52 2.06
C PRO A 190 -1.75 -11.42 1.71
N LEU A 191 -1.39 -10.51 2.62
CA LEU A 191 -0.38 -9.49 2.38
C LEU A 191 0.95 -10.10 1.90
N ALA A 192 1.31 -11.27 2.43
CA ALA A 192 2.52 -12.00 2.05
C ALA A 192 2.59 -12.36 0.56
N PHE A 193 1.47 -12.31 -0.17
CA PHE A 193 1.37 -12.62 -1.60
C PHE A 193 1.19 -11.38 -2.48
N VAL A 194 1.22 -10.18 -1.88
CA VAL A 194 1.12 -8.92 -2.62
C VAL A 194 2.48 -8.47 -3.12
N LYS A 195 3.49 -8.56 -2.25
CA LYS A 195 4.89 -8.24 -2.55
C LYS A 195 5.80 -8.88 -1.50
N GLU A 196 7.06 -9.13 -1.84
CA GLU A 196 8.05 -9.80 -0.97
C GLU A 196 8.23 -9.14 0.41
N ASP A 197 8.11 -7.82 0.51
CA ASP A 197 8.23 -7.06 1.76
C ASP A 197 6.93 -7.02 2.58
N MET A 198 5.77 -7.25 1.96
CA MET A 198 4.47 -7.20 2.63
C MET A 198 4.26 -8.33 3.64
N GLY A 199 5.02 -9.42 3.55
CA GLY A 199 5.02 -10.45 4.60
C GLY A 199 5.56 -9.93 5.93
N VAL A 200 6.62 -9.07 5.91
CA VAL A 200 7.12 -8.42 7.13
C VAL A 200 6.05 -7.46 7.70
N THR A 201 5.32 -6.75 6.85
CA THR A 201 4.18 -5.92 7.27
C THR A 201 3.09 -6.77 7.95
N ALA A 202 2.77 -7.96 7.40
CA ALA A 202 1.85 -8.91 8.03
C ALA A 202 2.37 -9.38 9.41
N ALA A 203 3.67 -9.64 9.53
CA ALA A 203 4.29 -10.00 10.81
C ALA A 203 4.16 -8.88 11.85
N MET A 204 4.33 -7.61 11.47
CA MET A 204 4.12 -6.47 12.38
C MET A 204 2.67 -6.36 12.83
N ILE A 205 1.70 -6.63 11.94
CA ILE A 205 0.28 -6.73 12.32
C ILE A 205 0.09 -7.89 13.33
N GLY A 206 0.74 -9.02 13.11
CA GLY A 206 0.75 -10.15 14.02
C GLY A 206 1.27 -9.78 15.41
N ILE A 207 2.35 -8.98 15.50
CA ILE A 207 2.90 -8.48 16.76
C ILE A 207 1.87 -7.60 17.49
N VAL A 208 1.25 -6.65 16.79
CA VAL A 208 0.20 -5.82 17.39
C VAL A 208 -1.00 -6.65 17.85
N ALA A 209 -1.41 -7.63 17.05
CA ALA A 209 -2.48 -8.56 17.38
C ALA A 209 -2.15 -9.37 18.64
N PHE A 210 -0.93 -9.89 18.72
CA PHE A 210 -0.42 -10.64 19.87
C PHE A 210 -0.41 -9.81 21.17
N ILE A 211 0.10 -8.57 21.10
CA ILE A 211 0.08 -7.64 22.23
C ILE A 211 -1.36 -7.43 22.74
N ARG A 212 -2.35 -7.35 21.83
CA ARG A 212 -3.76 -7.15 22.18
C ARG A 212 -4.43 -8.36 22.82
N THR A 213 -3.88 -9.55 22.70
CA THR A 213 -4.40 -10.72 23.43
C THR A 213 -4.29 -10.57 24.95
N GLY A 214 -3.37 -9.72 25.40
CA GLY A 214 -3.02 -9.58 26.81
C GLY A 214 -2.17 -10.73 27.35
N TRP A 215 -1.77 -11.68 26.49
CA TRP A 215 -1.00 -12.86 26.90
C TRP A 215 0.38 -12.50 27.47
N ILE A 216 1.05 -11.46 26.97
CA ILE A 216 2.38 -11.05 27.47
C ILE A 216 2.36 -10.86 28.97
N ARG A 217 1.35 -10.18 29.52
CA ARG A 217 1.21 -9.97 30.96
C ARG A 217 0.99 -11.29 31.71
N LYS A 218 0.07 -12.11 31.22
CA LYS A 218 -0.19 -13.45 31.80
C LYS A 218 1.04 -14.36 31.70
N GLY A 219 1.71 -14.36 30.54
CA GLY A 219 2.89 -15.17 30.31
C GLY A 219 4.07 -14.77 31.20
N LEU A 220 4.26 -13.49 31.48
CA LEU A 220 5.26 -13.02 32.43
C LEU A 220 4.94 -13.49 33.84
N ASP A 221 3.69 -13.40 34.29
CA ASP A 221 3.26 -13.90 35.60
C ASP A 221 3.50 -15.41 35.73
N GLU A 222 3.35 -16.17 34.62
CA GLU A 222 3.58 -17.62 34.59
C GLU A 222 5.06 -18.01 34.39
N LEU A 223 5.88 -17.16 33.80
CA LEU A 223 7.33 -17.36 33.72
C LEU A 223 8.03 -17.17 35.07
N PHE A 224 7.47 -16.35 35.95
CA PHE A 224 8.01 -16.07 37.27
C PHE A 224 7.02 -16.43 38.41
N PRO A 225 6.33 -17.58 38.33
CA PRO A 225 5.40 -17.95 39.38
C PRO A 225 6.18 -18.33 40.65
N GLN A 226 5.66 -17.88 41.78
CA GLN A 226 6.12 -18.32 43.09
C GLN A 226 5.18 -19.43 43.56
N ASN A 227 5.73 -20.50 44.16
CA ASN A 227 4.92 -21.48 44.88
C ASN A 227 4.42 -20.84 46.21
N PRO A 228 3.51 -21.48 46.95
CA PRO A 228 3.04 -21.02 48.26
C PRO A 228 4.16 -20.75 49.26
N GLU A 229 5.35 -21.34 49.06
CA GLU A 229 6.53 -21.14 49.87
C GLU A 229 7.44 -20.02 49.39
N GLY A 230 7.03 -19.25 48.35
CA GLY A 230 7.81 -18.14 47.75
C GLY A 230 9.01 -18.59 46.92
N LYS A 231 9.14 -19.88 46.59
CA LYS A 231 10.22 -20.42 45.75
C LYS A 231 9.81 -20.49 44.28
N PRO A 232 10.72 -20.22 43.30
CA PRO A 232 10.42 -20.34 41.89
C PRO A 232 10.13 -21.79 41.49
N LEU A 233 9.12 -22.02 40.63
CA LEU A 233 8.82 -23.33 40.08
C LEU A 233 9.98 -23.89 39.24
N PRO A 234 10.13 -25.23 39.12
CA PRO A 234 11.09 -25.86 38.23
C PRO A 234 10.96 -25.36 36.78
N ARG A 235 12.09 -25.21 36.06
CA ARG A 235 12.13 -24.66 34.68
C ARG A 235 11.17 -25.40 33.75
N GLY A 236 11.08 -26.73 33.82
CA GLY A 236 10.18 -27.51 32.97
C GLY A 236 8.70 -27.22 33.20
N GLU A 237 8.29 -27.01 34.46
CA GLU A 237 6.92 -26.63 34.79
C GLU A 237 6.59 -25.24 34.35
N ARG A 238 7.50 -24.29 34.49
CA ARG A 238 7.34 -22.91 33.98
C ARG A 238 7.10 -22.89 32.48
N ILE A 239 7.96 -23.59 31.70
CA ILE A 239 7.81 -23.69 30.24
C ILE A 239 6.47 -24.32 29.88
N ARG A 240 6.08 -25.41 30.52
CA ARG A 240 4.80 -26.09 30.27
C ARG A 240 3.61 -25.20 30.58
N ASN A 241 3.63 -24.48 31.70
CA ASN A 241 2.56 -23.59 32.12
C ASN A 241 2.44 -22.40 31.15
N THR A 242 3.56 -21.78 30.77
CA THR A 242 3.61 -20.70 29.79
C THR A 242 3.06 -21.15 28.44
N PHE A 243 3.47 -22.34 27.97
CA PHE A 243 2.96 -22.92 26.72
C PHE A 243 1.46 -23.20 26.79
N ASN A 244 0.99 -23.80 27.87
CA ASN A 244 -0.44 -24.08 28.10
C ASN A 244 -1.26 -22.79 28.15
N SER A 245 -0.75 -21.74 28.78
CA SER A 245 -1.38 -20.42 28.81
C SER A 245 -1.46 -19.81 27.42
N TRP A 246 -0.38 -19.91 26.64
CA TRP A 246 -0.36 -19.43 25.27
C TRP A 246 -1.41 -20.14 24.39
N VAL A 247 -1.48 -21.48 24.46
CA VAL A 247 -2.48 -22.25 23.70
C VAL A 247 -3.91 -21.93 24.14
N LYS A 248 -4.14 -21.72 25.44
CA LYS A 248 -5.47 -21.40 25.98
C LYS A 248 -5.90 -19.95 25.70
N THR A 249 -4.97 -19.05 25.45
CA THR A 249 -5.30 -17.64 25.15
C THR A 249 -5.68 -17.52 23.68
N ARG A 250 -7.00 -17.46 23.42
CA ARG A 250 -7.52 -17.32 22.06
C ARG A 250 -6.97 -16.07 21.37
N GLY A 251 -6.49 -16.22 20.16
CA GLY A 251 -5.86 -15.18 19.35
C GLY A 251 -4.34 -15.14 19.51
N ALA A 252 -3.73 -15.74 20.56
CA ALA A 252 -2.28 -15.73 20.74
C ALA A 252 -1.59 -16.65 19.72
N ALA A 253 -2.09 -17.87 19.55
CA ALA A 253 -1.56 -18.80 18.56
C ALA A 253 -1.69 -18.26 17.14
N GLU A 254 -2.86 -17.74 16.76
CA GLU A 254 -3.13 -17.19 15.43
C GLU A 254 -2.25 -15.97 15.14
N SER A 255 -2.02 -15.10 16.13
CA SER A 255 -1.12 -13.96 16.00
C SER A 255 0.34 -14.41 15.80
N THR A 256 0.79 -15.42 16.57
CA THR A 256 2.12 -16.01 16.39
C THR A 256 2.26 -16.68 15.03
N MET A 257 1.22 -17.42 14.58
CA MET A 257 1.21 -18.01 13.24
C MET A 257 1.30 -16.95 12.15
N LEU A 258 0.63 -15.81 12.30
CA LEU A 258 0.74 -14.72 11.33
C LEU A 258 2.15 -14.12 11.29
N ILE A 259 2.82 -13.97 12.45
CA ILE A 259 4.21 -13.50 12.50
C ILE A 259 5.11 -14.48 11.73
N LEU A 260 5.02 -15.77 12.05
CA LEU A 260 5.84 -16.79 11.39
C LEU A 260 5.51 -16.91 9.88
N TRP A 261 4.24 -16.84 9.52
CA TRP A 261 3.76 -16.83 8.13
C TRP A 261 4.37 -15.69 7.34
N GLY A 262 4.27 -14.45 7.86
CA GLY A 262 4.79 -13.27 7.18
C GLY A 262 6.31 -13.33 7.00
N LEU A 263 7.05 -13.69 8.05
CA LEU A 263 8.50 -13.84 7.99
C LEU A 263 8.93 -14.98 7.06
N PHE A 264 8.24 -16.13 7.12
CA PHE A 264 8.51 -17.25 6.24
C PHE A 264 8.36 -16.90 4.77
N TRP A 265 7.23 -16.28 4.39
CA TRP A 265 6.99 -15.95 2.98
C TRP A 265 7.89 -14.83 2.47
N SER A 266 8.22 -13.81 3.28
CA SER A 266 9.23 -12.81 2.88
C SER A 266 10.60 -13.45 2.67
N TYR A 267 11.03 -14.33 3.58
CA TYR A 267 12.29 -15.06 3.42
C TYR A 267 12.25 -15.99 2.19
N ALA A 268 11.20 -16.80 2.05
CA ALA A 268 11.06 -17.72 0.93
C ALA A 268 11.01 -16.98 -0.42
N ALA A 269 10.35 -15.82 -0.48
CA ALA A 269 10.34 -15.00 -1.67
C ALA A 269 11.76 -14.55 -2.05
N VAL A 270 12.46 -13.88 -1.14
CA VAL A 270 13.77 -13.25 -1.43
C VAL A 270 14.89 -14.28 -1.58
N ALA A 271 14.90 -15.33 -0.75
CA ALA A 271 16.00 -16.30 -0.72
C ALA A 271 15.82 -17.50 -1.66
N LEU A 272 14.60 -17.83 -2.06
CA LEU A 272 14.31 -19.03 -2.84
C LEU A 272 13.57 -18.74 -4.14
N ILE A 273 12.42 -18.06 -4.10
CA ILE A 273 11.52 -17.96 -5.25
C ILE A 273 12.07 -16.98 -6.29
N LEU A 274 12.40 -15.74 -5.87
CA LEU A 274 12.94 -14.73 -6.78
C LEU A 274 14.23 -15.21 -7.46
N PRO A 275 15.24 -15.75 -6.75
CA PRO A 275 16.43 -16.31 -7.39
C PRO A 275 16.14 -17.47 -8.35
N LEU A 276 15.13 -18.31 -8.07
CA LEU A 276 14.77 -19.45 -8.91
C LEU A 276 14.28 -19.01 -10.30
N PHE A 277 13.57 -17.91 -10.39
CA PHE A 277 13.00 -17.38 -11.65
C PHE A 277 13.82 -16.25 -12.26
N ASN A 278 14.82 -15.72 -11.55
CA ASN A 278 15.69 -14.67 -12.03
C ASN A 278 16.80 -15.24 -12.92
N ALA A 279 17.07 -14.61 -14.05
CA ALA A 279 18.08 -15.06 -15.01
C ALA A 279 19.51 -15.10 -14.41
N ASN A 280 19.79 -14.26 -13.42
CA ASN A 280 21.09 -14.19 -12.73
C ASN A 280 21.15 -15.10 -11.48
N GLY A 281 20.06 -15.79 -11.13
CA GLY A 281 19.97 -16.65 -9.95
C GLY A 281 20.05 -15.91 -8.61
N GLN A 282 19.71 -14.62 -8.58
CA GLN A 282 19.82 -13.78 -7.40
C GLN A 282 18.62 -12.83 -7.24
N PHE A 283 18.53 -12.19 -6.09
CA PHE A 283 17.58 -11.12 -5.84
C PHE A 283 18.19 -9.78 -6.26
N ASP A 284 17.66 -9.15 -7.31
CA ASP A 284 18.24 -7.97 -7.96
C ASP A 284 18.16 -6.68 -7.12
N TYR A 285 17.40 -6.68 -6.03
CA TYR A 285 17.25 -5.49 -5.17
C TYR A 285 18.04 -5.58 -3.86
N GLY A 286 18.85 -6.63 -3.67
CA GLY A 286 19.63 -6.83 -2.46
C GLY A 286 20.69 -5.76 -2.20
N ASP A 287 21.21 -5.15 -3.26
CA ASP A 287 22.20 -4.06 -3.22
C ASP A 287 21.57 -2.66 -3.04
N LYS A 288 20.24 -2.54 -3.15
CA LYS A 288 19.54 -1.25 -3.03
C LYS A 288 19.44 -0.75 -1.59
N VAL A 289 19.59 -1.64 -0.62
CA VAL A 289 19.54 -1.32 0.81
C VAL A 289 20.70 -1.97 1.52
N ASP A 290 21.59 -1.18 2.11
CA ASP A 290 22.68 -1.69 2.94
C ASP A 290 22.14 -2.09 4.33
N VAL A 291 21.53 -3.27 4.38
CA VAL A 291 20.98 -3.83 5.63
C VAL A 291 22.09 -4.11 6.64
N TYR A 292 23.24 -4.62 6.18
CA TYR A 292 24.36 -4.93 7.07
C TYR A 292 24.95 -3.67 7.69
N GLY A 293 25.22 -2.64 6.88
CA GLY A 293 25.70 -1.35 7.38
C GLY A 293 24.73 -0.69 8.35
N ALA A 294 23.41 -0.82 8.10
CA ALA A 294 22.38 -0.30 8.99
C ALA A 294 22.39 -0.97 10.37
N PHE A 295 22.70 -2.27 10.45
CA PHE A 295 22.85 -2.97 11.74
C PHE A 295 24.21 -2.72 12.39
N ALA A 296 25.29 -2.57 11.61
CA ALA A 296 26.64 -2.31 12.12
C ALA A 296 26.78 -0.89 12.69
N ASP A 297 26.15 0.10 12.06
CA ASP A 297 26.10 1.49 12.53
C ASP A 297 24.68 2.06 12.48
N PRO A 298 23.80 1.70 13.43
CA PRO A 298 22.42 2.17 13.45
C PRO A 298 22.29 3.68 13.69
N LEU A 299 23.25 4.28 14.41
CA LEU A 299 23.24 5.73 14.66
C LEU A 299 23.63 6.51 13.42
N GLY A 300 24.70 6.12 12.72
CA GLY A 300 25.12 6.72 11.46
C GLY A 300 24.04 6.58 10.38
N SER A 301 23.40 5.41 10.30
CA SER A 301 22.26 5.18 9.39
C SER A 301 21.06 6.07 9.72
N ALA A 302 20.73 6.26 10.99
CA ALA A 302 19.68 7.18 11.40
C ALA A 302 20.03 8.64 11.04
N ILE A 303 21.28 9.06 11.22
CA ILE A 303 21.75 10.41 10.84
C ILE A 303 21.63 10.61 9.34
N THR A 304 22.01 9.61 8.51
CA THR A 304 21.92 9.72 7.05
C THR A 304 20.48 9.89 6.55
N ILE A 305 19.46 9.42 7.29
CA ILE A 305 18.06 9.68 6.96
C ILE A 305 17.76 11.17 6.97
N PHE A 306 18.33 11.93 7.91
CA PHE A 306 18.08 13.36 8.07
C PHE A 306 18.99 14.26 7.21
N ASN A 307 19.96 13.69 6.49
CA ASN A 307 20.85 14.45 5.62
C ASN A 307 20.23 14.79 4.24
N TYR A 308 19.04 14.26 3.94
CA TYR A 308 18.36 14.48 2.66
C TYR A 308 16.98 15.09 2.88
N ASP A 309 16.77 16.29 2.36
CA ASP A 309 15.51 17.03 2.52
C ASP A 309 14.28 16.22 2.05
N GLN A 310 14.43 15.43 0.99
CA GLN A 310 13.37 14.59 0.44
C GLN A 310 12.93 13.49 1.42
N LYS A 311 13.87 12.87 2.15
CA LYS A 311 13.56 11.88 3.19
C LYS A 311 12.80 12.52 4.35
N VAL A 312 13.29 13.67 4.81
CA VAL A 312 12.64 14.45 5.86
C VAL A 312 11.24 14.88 5.43
N TRP A 313 11.10 15.37 4.21
CA TRP A 313 9.81 15.76 3.65
C TRP A 313 8.81 14.61 3.61
N THR A 314 9.23 13.43 3.18
CA THR A 314 8.39 12.22 3.16
C THR A 314 7.92 11.82 4.57
N ILE A 315 8.82 11.91 5.57
CA ILE A 315 8.47 11.67 6.97
C ILE A 315 7.44 12.71 7.46
N LEU A 316 7.67 13.99 7.17
CA LEU A 316 6.75 15.07 7.58
C LEU A 316 5.36 14.91 6.94
N LEU A 317 5.29 14.63 5.65
CA LEU A 317 4.02 14.37 4.97
C LEU A 317 3.28 13.19 5.62
N LEU A 318 3.99 12.11 5.94
CA LEU A 318 3.41 10.96 6.62
C LEU A 318 2.92 11.30 8.03
N LEU A 319 3.67 12.10 8.77
CA LEU A 319 3.25 12.56 10.11
C LEU A 319 1.99 13.41 10.04
N PHE A 320 1.96 14.38 9.13
CA PHE A 320 0.85 15.33 9.04
C PHE A 320 -0.42 14.71 8.44
N CYS A 321 -0.33 13.73 7.53
CA CYS A 321 -1.52 13.11 6.91
C CYS A 321 -2.50 12.51 7.93
N GLY A 322 -2.01 11.98 9.05
CA GLY A 322 -2.81 11.48 10.17
C GLY A 322 -2.84 12.44 11.37
N ALA A 323 -2.73 13.77 11.14
CA ALA A 323 -2.79 14.81 12.16
C ALA A 323 -1.75 14.62 13.28
N ILE A 324 -0.61 14.05 12.96
CA ILE A 324 0.57 13.76 13.84
C ILE A 324 0.26 12.72 14.93
N ILE A 325 -0.88 12.82 15.61
CA ILE A 325 -1.19 12.01 16.80
C ILE A 325 -1.31 10.50 16.53
N TRP A 326 -1.45 10.08 15.29
CA TRP A 326 -1.54 8.66 14.92
C TRP A 326 -0.34 7.82 15.38
N VAL A 327 0.85 8.43 15.53
CA VAL A 327 2.06 7.75 16.01
C VAL A 327 1.93 7.21 17.44
N ALA A 328 0.96 7.71 18.21
CA ALA A 328 0.67 7.21 19.56
C ALA A 328 -0.08 5.85 19.55
N SER A 329 -0.50 5.36 18.38
CA SER A 329 -1.06 4.03 18.23
C SER A 329 0.04 2.97 18.07
N PRO A 330 -0.12 1.76 18.64
CA PRO A 330 0.73 0.61 18.33
C PRO A 330 0.80 0.28 16.83
N PHE A 331 -0.16 0.72 16.02
CA PHE A 331 -0.13 0.53 14.56
C PHE A 331 1.05 1.23 13.90
N ALA A 332 1.67 2.23 14.56
CA ALA A 332 2.86 2.90 14.02
C ALA A 332 3.99 1.92 13.69
N ILE A 333 4.11 0.80 14.42
CA ILE A 333 5.15 -0.21 14.10
C ILE A 333 4.90 -0.93 12.78
N VAL A 334 3.65 -0.97 12.30
CA VAL A 334 3.29 -1.63 11.02
C VAL A 334 3.85 -0.88 9.81
N ILE A 335 4.11 0.42 9.96
CA ILE A 335 4.72 1.26 8.93
C ILE A 335 6.24 1.01 8.80
N LEU A 336 6.89 0.58 9.87
CA LEU A 336 8.35 0.54 9.97
C LEU A 336 9.01 -0.30 8.86
N PRO A 337 8.56 -1.51 8.49
CA PRO A 337 9.21 -2.27 7.44
C PRO A 337 9.31 -1.48 6.13
N THR A 338 8.20 -0.97 5.63
CA THR A 338 8.16 -0.22 4.37
C THR A 338 8.93 1.10 4.48
N LEU A 339 8.83 1.83 5.58
CA LEU A 339 9.50 3.10 5.74
C LEU A 339 11.02 2.93 5.86
N LEU A 340 11.49 1.92 6.61
CA LEU A 340 12.91 1.70 6.84
C LEU A 340 13.65 1.31 5.56
N TRP A 341 13.16 0.32 4.79
CA TRP A 341 13.86 -0.04 3.56
C TRP A 341 13.90 1.11 2.55
N ARG A 342 12.85 1.94 2.49
CA ARG A 342 12.82 3.14 1.65
C ARG A 342 13.87 4.16 2.06
N LEU A 343 13.89 4.52 3.35
CA LEU A 343 14.78 5.57 3.85
C LEU A 343 16.25 5.14 3.93
N LEU A 344 16.50 3.84 4.09
CA LEU A 344 17.85 3.26 4.08
C LEU A 344 18.36 2.96 2.66
N SER A 345 17.48 2.99 1.66
CA SER A 345 17.89 2.78 0.28
C SER A 345 18.83 3.88 -0.23
N ASN A 346 19.75 3.49 -1.10
CA ASN A 346 20.63 4.39 -1.87
C ASN A 346 20.00 4.86 -3.20
N THR A 347 18.75 4.44 -3.50
CA THR A 347 18.01 4.84 -4.69
C THR A 347 17.03 5.97 -4.35
N GLU A 348 17.24 7.16 -4.93
CA GLU A 348 16.48 8.37 -4.62
C GLU A 348 14.97 8.20 -4.85
N ALA A 349 14.56 7.55 -5.94
CA ALA A 349 13.14 7.34 -6.26
C ALA A 349 12.34 6.70 -5.10
N TYR A 350 12.98 5.89 -4.26
CA TYR A 350 12.31 5.23 -3.13
C TYR A 350 12.04 6.17 -1.96
N TRP A 351 12.82 7.24 -1.80
CA TRP A 351 12.61 8.21 -0.71
C TRP A 351 11.50 9.21 -1.00
N LEU A 352 11.24 9.46 -2.28
CA LEU A 352 10.34 10.51 -2.71
C LEU A 352 8.91 10.25 -2.21
N SER A 353 8.19 11.32 -1.95
CA SER A 353 6.75 11.27 -1.65
C SER A 353 5.90 10.96 -2.90
N THR A 354 6.48 11.09 -4.09
CA THR A 354 5.91 10.68 -5.36
C THR A 354 5.89 9.15 -5.52
N TRP A 355 5.32 8.66 -6.60
CA TRP A 355 5.16 7.24 -6.91
C TRP A 355 4.20 6.52 -5.95
N HIS A 356 4.16 5.20 -6.02
CA HIS A 356 3.24 4.33 -5.29
C HIS A 356 3.71 3.95 -3.87
N TYR A 357 4.96 4.24 -3.50
CA TYR A 357 5.60 3.70 -2.28
C TYR A 357 4.93 4.11 -0.97
N SER A 358 4.22 5.25 -0.94
CA SER A 358 3.52 5.69 0.26
C SER A 358 2.10 5.11 0.37
N LEU A 359 1.59 4.42 -0.65
CA LEU A 359 0.21 3.95 -0.70
C LEU A 359 -0.16 3.05 0.48
N VAL A 360 0.67 2.05 0.77
CA VAL A 360 0.43 1.07 1.85
C VAL A 360 0.53 1.67 3.26
N LEU A 361 1.16 2.83 3.40
CA LEU A 361 1.29 3.53 4.67
C LEU A 361 -0.01 4.26 5.06
N MET A 362 -0.82 4.65 4.06
CA MET A 362 -2.03 5.45 4.29
C MET A 362 -3.08 4.72 5.14
N PRO A 363 -3.50 3.47 4.84
CA PRO A 363 -4.46 2.77 5.69
C PRO A 363 -4.00 2.67 7.15
N VAL A 364 -2.68 2.49 7.36
CA VAL A 364 -2.10 2.37 8.70
C VAL A 364 -2.22 3.69 9.45
N ALA A 365 -1.81 4.81 8.84
CA ALA A 365 -1.87 6.13 9.48
C ALA A 365 -3.30 6.53 9.86
N PHE A 366 -4.28 6.34 8.95
CA PHE A 366 -5.67 6.75 9.21
C PHE A 366 -6.40 5.83 10.20
N LEU A 367 -6.14 4.51 10.20
CA LEU A 367 -6.72 3.62 11.21
C LEU A 367 -6.01 3.74 12.57
N ALA A 368 -4.72 4.09 12.58
CA ALA A 368 -4.01 4.49 13.79
C ALA A 368 -4.61 5.78 14.38
N LEU A 369 -4.87 6.79 13.54
CA LEU A 369 -5.58 8.01 13.97
C LEU A 369 -6.94 7.67 14.59
N LEU A 370 -7.75 6.83 13.92
CA LEU A 370 -9.03 6.38 14.47
C LEU A 370 -8.87 5.75 15.85
N GLU A 371 -7.89 4.86 16.03
CA GLU A 371 -7.65 4.24 17.33
C GLU A 371 -7.30 5.28 18.41
N VAL A 372 -6.41 6.20 18.08
CA VAL A 372 -5.96 7.23 19.04
C VAL A 372 -7.12 8.12 19.49
N ILE A 373 -7.92 8.64 18.55
CA ILE A 373 -9.04 9.52 18.90
C ILE A 373 -10.10 8.80 19.75
N LEU A 374 -10.36 7.51 19.46
CA LEU A 374 -11.28 6.70 20.27
C LEU A 374 -10.72 6.43 21.68
N ASN A 375 -9.40 6.16 21.79
CA ASN A 375 -8.75 5.95 23.08
C ASN A 375 -8.72 7.23 23.92
N LEU A 376 -8.49 8.39 23.29
CA LEU A 376 -8.52 9.69 23.97
C LEU A 376 -9.94 10.01 24.46
N ARG A 377 -10.96 9.77 23.64
CA ARG A 377 -12.35 10.12 23.96
C ARG A 377 -12.99 9.18 24.98
N TYR A 378 -12.83 7.87 24.79
CA TYR A 378 -13.58 6.85 25.55
C TYR A 378 -12.69 6.01 26.49
N GLY A 379 -11.39 6.27 26.51
CA GLY A 379 -10.41 5.44 27.24
C GLY A 379 -10.12 4.11 26.54
N LYS A 380 -9.14 3.37 27.06
CA LYS A 380 -8.81 2.02 26.61
C LYS A 380 -9.73 1.03 27.34
N VAL A 381 -10.33 0.09 26.63
CA VAL A 381 -10.99 -1.05 27.27
C VAL A 381 -9.90 -2.01 27.70
N LEU A 382 -9.62 -2.09 29.01
CA LEU A 382 -8.61 -2.98 29.58
C LEU A 382 -9.03 -4.44 29.33
N ALA A 383 -8.03 -5.31 29.12
CA ALA A 383 -8.24 -6.74 28.90
C ALA A 383 -8.84 -7.44 30.13
N HIS A 384 -8.57 -6.90 31.32
CA HIS A 384 -9.18 -7.33 32.58
C HIS A 384 -9.67 -6.08 33.32
N PRO A 385 -10.89 -6.07 33.84
CA PRO A 385 -11.27 -5.09 34.86
C PRO A 385 -10.27 -5.26 36.02
N LYS A 386 -9.79 -4.15 36.57
CA LYS A 386 -9.08 -4.18 37.84
C LYS A 386 -9.97 -4.98 38.78
N PRO A 387 -9.48 -6.00 39.52
CA PRO A 387 -10.29 -6.59 40.56
C PRO A 387 -10.85 -5.43 41.38
N LEU A 388 -12.16 -5.41 41.58
CA LEU A 388 -12.74 -4.58 42.61
C LEU A 388 -11.95 -4.98 43.86
N ALA A 389 -11.25 -4.02 44.47
CA ALA A 389 -10.71 -4.24 45.80
C ALA A 389 -11.90 -4.78 46.58
N GLU A 390 -11.81 -6.03 47.09
CA GLU A 390 -12.72 -6.50 48.09
C GLU A 390 -12.71 -5.41 49.13
N ASP A 391 -13.90 -4.91 49.45
CA ASP A 391 -14.08 -3.88 50.46
C ASP A 391 -13.44 -4.36 51.74
N GLU A 392 -12.14 -4.07 51.93
CA GLU A 392 -11.61 -3.96 53.25
C GLU A 392 -12.36 -2.76 53.86
N GLU A 393 -13.26 -3.07 54.79
CA GLU A 393 -13.82 -2.12 55.71
C GLU A 393 -12.63 -1.42 56.39
N SER A 394 -12.13 -0.36 55.77
CA SER A 394 -11.21 0.57 56.37
C SER A 394 -12.04 1.62 57.11
N GLU A 395 -11.95 1.53 58.45
CA GLU A 395 -12.39 2.54 59.38
C GLU A 395 -12.12 3.94 58.86
N ASP A 396 -13.12 4.80 59.04
CA ASP A 396 -13.15 6.21 58.68
C ASP A 396 -11.87 6.97 59.10
N GLU A 397 -10.90 7.11 58.20
CA GLU A 397 -9.99 8.24 58.25
C GLU A 397 -10.59 9.38 57.39
N PRO A 398 -10.67 10.60 57.95
CA PRO A 398 -11.25 11.73 57.23
C PRO A 398 -10.41 12.01 55.97
N ALA A 399 -11.06 11.98 54.81
CA ALA A 399 -10.48 12.31 53.51
C ALA A 399 -9.80 13.67 53.60
N GLU A 400 -8.47 13.71 53.61
CA GLU A 400 -7.71 14.90 53.26
C GLU A 400 -8.05 15.29 51.84
N THR A 401 -8.94 16.27 51.68
CA THR A 401 -9.20 16.97 50.42
C THR A 401 -8.01 17.88 50.08
N GLY A 402 -6.85 17.29 49.88
CA GLY A 402 -5.73 17.94 49.27
C GLY A 402 -5.77 17.75 47.77
N ASP A 403 -6.12 18.78 47.00
CA ASP A 403 -5.95 18.84 45.55
C ASP A 403 -4.49 18.51 45.22
N LYS A 404 -4.21 17.23 44.97
CA LYS A 404 -2.92 16.85 44.37
C LYS A 404 -2.87 17.53 43.00
N PRO A 405 -1.84 18.35 42.70
CA PRO A 405 -1.75 19.03 41.42
C PRO A 405 -1.79 17.96 40.31
N ILE A 406 -2.85 18.01 39.52
CA ILE A 406 -3.02 17.11 38.34
C ILE A 406 -1.80 17.35 37.46
N GLY A 407 -0.97 16.32 37.26
CA GLY A 407 0.23 16.46 36.45
C GLY A 407 -0.09 16.99 35.06
N TRP A 408 0.81 17.74 34.44
CA TRP A 408 0.61 18.36 33.12
C TRP A 408 0.09 17.35 32.05
N VAL A 409 0.47 16.07 32.14
CA VAL A 409 0.02 14.99 31.27
C VAL A 409 -1.48 14.74 31.43
N GLU A 410 -2.00 14.71 32.66
CA GLU A 410 -3.43 14.48 32.89
C GLU A 410 -4.26 15.70 32.50
N ASN A 411 -3.74 16.92 32.73
CA ASN A 411 -4.36 18.15 32.23
C ASN A 411 -4.46 18.17 30.70
N LEU A 412 -3.38 17.78 30.02
CA LEU A 412 -3.37 17.65 28.58
C LEU A 412 -4.40 16.58 28.10
N ARG A 413 -4.44 15.44 28.77
CA ARG A 413 -5.38 14.37 28.48
C ARG A 413 -6.83 14.80 28.66
N GLN A 414 -7.13 15.54 29.75
CA GLN A 414 -8.46 16.10 29.98
C GLN A 414 -8.84 17.15 28.93
N SER A 415 -7.90 17.99 28.53
CA SER A 415 -8.11 19.00 27.49
C SER A 415 -8.41 18.33 26.14
N VAL A 416 -7.65 17.30 25.75
CA VAL A 416 -7.87 16.55 24.50
C VAL A 416 -9.20 15.78 24.53
N ARG A 417 -9.65 15.29 25.68
CA ARG A 417 -10.99 14.67 25.83
C ARG A 417 -12.14 15.61 25.51
N ARG A 418 -11.95 16.93 25.64
CA ARG A 418 -12.97 17.94 25.31
C ARG A 418 -13.04 18.21 23.81
N VAL A 419 -12.00 17.87 23.04
CA VAL A 419 -11.97 18.06 21.59
C VAL A 419 -13.01 17.15 20.93
N PRO A 420 -13.86 17.67 20.03
CA PRO A 420 -14.84 16.85 19.30
C PRO A 420 -14.18 15.71 18.52
N LEU A 421 -14.81 14.55 18.46
CA LEU A 421 -14.27 13.36 17.80
C LEU A 421 -13.91 13.58 16.31
N TRP A 422 -14.60 14.50 15.65
CA TRP A 422 -14.39 14.85 14.24
C TRP A 422 -13.20 15.78 13.99
N PHE A 423 -12.64 16.44 15.02
CA PHE A 423 -11.62 17.48 14.85
C PHE A 423 -10.37 16.97 14.14
N PHE A 424 -9.73 15.94 14.67
CA PHE A 424 -8.49 15.40 14.07
C PHE A 424 -8.73 14.78 12.68
N PRO A 425 -9.84 14.04 12.42
CA PRO A 425 -10.22 13.65 11.07
C PRO A 425 -10.42 14.83 10.11
N ALA A 426 -10.97 15.94 10.57
CA ALA A 426 -11.10 17.15 9.76
C ALA A 426 -9.73 17.79 9.47
N VAL A 427 -8.83 17.84 10.47
CA VAL A 427 -7.44 18.27 10.25
C VAL A 427 -6.75 17.39 9.22
N ALA A 428 -6.85 16.06 9.34
CA ALA A 428 -6.27 15.13 8.38
C ALA A 428 -6.84 15.34 6.96
N LEU A 429 -8.15 15.61 6.83
CA LEU A 429 -8.77 15.94 5.55
C LEU A 429 -8.23 17.27 4.99
N LEU A 430 -8.10 18.30 5.81
CA LEU A 430 -7.53 19.59 5.37
C LEU A 430 -6.08 19.43 4.89
N VAL A 431 -5.26 18.69 5.63
CA VAL A 431 -3.88 18.36 5.22
C VAL A 431 -3.84 17.62 3.88
N SER A 432 -4.83 16.78 3.59
CA SER A 432 -4.92 16.06 2.31
C SER A 432 -5.42 16.95 1.16
N VAL A 433 -6.31 17.90 1.44
CA VAL A 433 -6.97 18.74 0.41
C VAL A 433 -6.18 20.00 0.09
N ILE A 434 -5.66 20.71 1.11
CA ILE A 434 -4.98 22.00 0.92
C ILE A 434 -3.85 21.90 -0.12
N PRO A 435 -2.93 20.93 -0.05
CA PRO A 435 -1.88 20.82 -1.05
C PRO A 435 -2.41 20.61 -2.47
N THR A 436 -3.57 19.96 -2.62
CA THR A 436 -4.18 19.68 -3.93
C THR A 436 -4.78 20.93 -4.58
N VAL A 437 -5.32 21.84 -3.77
CA VAL A 437 -6.03 23.03 -4.29
C VAL A 437 -5.16 24.30 -4.33
N THR A 438 -3.91 24.24 -3.90
CA THR A 438 -2.98 25.36 -4.01
C THR A 438 -2.58 25.61 -5.45
N PRO A 439 -2.40 26.86 -5.90
CA PRO A 439 -2.09 27.19 -7.30
C PRO A 439 -0.80 26.58 -7.85
N THR A 440 0.15 26.29 -6.95
CA THR A 440 1.46 25.69 -7.27
C THR A 440 1.52 24.19 -6.91
N SER A 441 0.36 23.55 -6.86
CA SER A 441 0.28 22.15 -6.42
C SER A 441 0.90 21.19 -7.43
N ASP A 442 1.76 20.33 -6.91
CA ASP A 442 2.28 19.14 -7.60
C ASP A 442 1.46 17.88 -7.26
N GLN A 443 0.30 18.03 -6.57
CA GLN A 443 -0.56 16.90 -6.29
C GLN A 443 -1.36 16.50 -7.53
N PRO A 444 -1.42 15.19 -7.84
CA PRO A 444 -2.02 14.70 -9.08
C PRO A 444 -3.45 15.17 -9.36
N LEU A 445 -4.32 15.21 -8.35
CA LEU A 445 -5.70 15.66 -8.56
C LEU A 445 -5.81 17.15 -8.96
N ALA A 446 -4.76 17.96 -8.76
CA ALA A 446 -4.72 19.32 -9.28
C ALA A 446 -4.73 19.36 -10.82
N ASP A 447 -4.30 18.29 -11.49
CA ASP A 447 -4.37 18.18 -12.94
C ASP A 447 -5.81 18.24 -13.46
N LEU A 448 -6.78 17.83 -12.66
CA LEU A 448 -8.21 17.93 -13.02
C LEU A 448 -8.71 19.37 -13.18
N THR A 449 -7.97 20.36 -12.69
CA THR A 449 -8.26 21.79 -12.91
C THR A 449 -7.66 22.33 -14.21
N LYS A 450 -6.73 21.57 -14.83
CA LYS A 450 -6.04 21.97 -16.05
C LYS A 450 -6.84 21.56 -17.28
N SER A 451 -7.17 22.52 -18.13
CA SER A 451 -7.91 22.25 -19.39
C SER A 451 -7.14 21.32 -20.33
N SER A 452 -5.80 21.33 -20.29
CA SER A 452 -4.96 20.41 -21.07
C SER A 452 -5.13 18.96 -20.64
N PHE A 453 -5.47 18.70 -19.38
CA PHE A 453 -5.70 17.34 -18.84
C PHE A 453 -7.17 16.90 -19.00
N THR A 454 -8.12 17.81 -18.87
CA THR A 454 -9.56 17.49 -18.87
C THR A 454 -10.24 17.67 -20.23
N ASN A 455 -9.56 18.24 -21.20
CA ASN A 455 -10.11 18.45 -22.54
C ASN A 455 -10.40 17.11 -23.23
N ASN A 456 -11.55 17.03 -23.88
CA ASN A 456 -11.92 15.86 -24.66
C ASN A 456 -11.30 15.79 -26.05
N ARG A 457 -10.65 16.86 -26.51
CA ARG A 457 -10.00 16.91 -27.83
C ARG A 457 -8.55 16.46 -27.72
N LEU A 458 -8.18 15.49 -28.54
CA LEU A 458 -6.80 15.07 -28.68
C LEU A 458 -5.99 16.17 -29.38
N THR A 459 -4.78 16.37 -28.93
CA THR A 459 -3.78 17.16 -29.64
C THR A 459 -3.32 16.43 -30.91
N ALA A 460 -2.68 17.16 -31.83
CA ALA A 460 -2.11 16.53 -33.02
C ALA A 460 -1.09 15.43 -32.67
N SER A 461 -0.29 15.61 -31.60
CA SER A 461 0.68 14.62 -31.14
C SER A 461 -0.02 13.34 -30.63
N GLU A 462 -1.08 13.48 -29.84
CA GLU A 462 -1.85 12.34 -29.32
C GLU A 462 -2.58 11.59 -30.43
N THR A 463 -3.16 12.33 -31.40
CA THR A 463 -3.76 11.73 -32.58
C THR A 463 -2.74 10.94 -33.41
N ASN A 464 -1.54 11.48 -33.60
CA ASN A 464 -0.46 10.80 -34.30
C ASN A 464 -0.03 9.49 -33.59
N ARG A 465 0.07 9.51 -32.26
CA ARG A 465 0.37 8.29 -31.48
C ARG A 465 -0.73 7.23 -31.66
N MET A 466 -1.99 7.63 -31.61
CA MET A 466 -3.12 6.73 -31.84
C MET A 466 -3.05 6.10 -33.23
N GLN A 467 -2.82 6.89 -34.27
CA GLN A 467 -2.68 6.41 -35.65
C GLN A 467 -1.48 5.47 -35.83
N ALA A 468 -0.35 5.75 -35.16
CA ALA A 468 0.82 4.88 -35.20
C ALA A 468 0.54 3.51 -34.56
N VAL A 469 -0.22 3.47 -33.45
CA VAL A 469 -0.64 2.21 -32.81
C VAL A 469 -1.63 1.45 -33.68
N GLU A 470 -2.59 2.13 -34.31
CA GLU A 470 -3.58 1.55 -35.22
C GLU A 470 -2.95 0.98 -36.50
N ALA A 471 -1.80 1.52 -36.92
CA ALA A 471 -1.06 1.03 -38.09
C ALA A 471 -0.37 -0.33 -37.85
N VAL A 472 -0.26 -0.79 -36.58
CA VAL A 472 0.30 -2.09 -36.22
C VAL A 472 -0.86 -3.08 -36.04
N PRO A 473 -0.95 -4.16 -36.83
CA PRO A 473 -2.02 -5.17 -36.69
C PRO A 473 -2.01 -5.89 -35.35
N GLN A 474 -3.07 -6.64 -35.05
CA GLN A 474 -3.11 -7.61 -33.96
C GLN A 474 -2.29 -8.88 -34.32
N ASP A 475 -1.96 -9.68 -33.33
CA ASP A 475 -1.28 -10.99 -33.46
C ASP A 475 0.11 -10.90 -34.14
N VAL A 476 0.81 -9.76 -33.96
CA VAL A 476 2.17 -9.55 -34.45
C VAL A 476 3.11 -9.21 -33.29
N SER A 477 4.43 -9.34 -33.56
CA SER A 477 5.47 -8.84 -32.68
C SER A 477 5.87 -7.41 -33.04
N VAL A 478 6.12 -6.57 -32.02
CA VAL A 478 6.48 -5.16 -32.23
C VAL A 478 7.50 -4.69 -31.20
N ALA A 479 8.56 -4.03 -31.68
CA ALA A 479 9.46 -3.29 -30.81
C ALA A 479 9.10 -1.81 -30.84
N ALA A 480 9.00 -1.18 -29.68
CA ALA A 480 8.54 0.20 -29.59
C ALA A 480 9.20 1.03 -28.51
N ASP A 481 9.13 2.35 -28.67
CA ASP A 481 9.49 3.33 -27.66
C ASP A 481 8.47 3.36 -26.50
N LEU A 482 8.92 3.87 -25.34
CA LEU A 482 8.11 4.02 -24.13
C LEU A 482 6.78 4.73 -24.39
N SER A 483 6.76 5.73 -25.29
CA SER A 483 5.59 6.55 -25.59
C SER A 483 4.39 5.78 -26.17
N THR A 484 4.61 4.56 -26.69
CA THR A 484 3.56 3.72 -27.32
C THR A 484 3.44 2.33 -26.75
N LEU A 485 4.38 1.89 -25.88
CA LEU A 485 4.45 0.54 -25.34
C LEU A 485 3.10 0.04 -24.79
N THR A 486 2.55 0.79 -23.84
CA THR A 486 1.35 0.37 -23.10
C THR A 486 0.14 0.11 -24.01
N GLN A 487 -0.06 0.98 -25.01
CA GLN A 487 -1.21 0.89 -25.93
C GLN A 487 -1.01 -0.18 -27.01
N LEU A 488 0.22 -0.58 -27.27
CA LEU A 488 0.52 -1.66 -28.22
C LEU A 488 0.30 -3.06 -27.65
N ILE A 489 0.34 -3.26 -26.33
CA ILE A 489 0.30 -4.59 -25.71
C ILE A 489 -0.96 -5.38 -26.04
N PRO A 490 -2.20 -4.84 -25.97
CA PRO A 490 -3.37 -5.64 -26.20
C PRO A 490 -3.30 -6.39 -27.55
N GLY A 491 -3.28 -7.72 -27.49
CA GLY A 491 -3.25 -8.60 -28.65
C GLY A 491 -1.93 -8.62 -29.44
N ARG A 492 -0.81 -8.18 -28.86
CA ARG A 492 0.51 -8.18 -29.52
C ARG A 492 1.60 -8.63 -28.56
N THR A 493 2.72 -9.13 -29.13
CA THR A 493 3.96 -9.36 -28.38
C THR A 493 4.83 -8.10 -28.48
N VAL A 494 5.02 -7.40 -27.37
CA VAL A 494 5.69 -6.09 -27.37
C VAL A 494 7.06 -6.19 -26.71
N TYR A 495 8.08 -5.65 -27.38
CA TYR A 495 9.44 -5.47 -26.90
C TYR A 495 9.73 -3.99 -26.69
N TRP A 496 10.55 -3.67 -25.71
CA TRP A 496 11.07 -2.32 -25.57
C TRP A 496 12.35 -2.16 -26.38
N ILE A 497 12.38 -1.18 -27.27
CA ILE A 497 13.51 -0.95 -28.19
C ILE A 497 14.83 -0.60 -27.49
N GLY A 498 14.80 -0.27 -26.19
CA GLY A 498 15.99 0.00 -25.39
C GLY A 498 16.76 -1.25 -24.95
N HIS A 499 16.22 -2.46 -25.05
CA HIS A 499 16.92 -3.71 -24.79
C HIS A 499 17.64 -4.21 -26.04
N ALA A 500 18.65 -5.06 -25.84
CA ALA A 500 19.35 -5.76 -26.91
C ALA A 500 19.03 -7.26 -26.85
N GLY A 501 19.10 -7.94 -28.00
CA GLY A 501 18.96 -9.40 -28.09
C GLY A 501 17.53 -9.91 -28.27
N GLU A 502 16.54 -9.02 -28.43
CA GLU A 502 15.19 -9.41 -28.81
C GLU A 502 15.14 -10.00 -30.22
N PRO A 503 14.24 -10.97 -30.50
CA PRO A 503 13.99 -11.48 -31.84
C PRO A 503 13.60 -10.36 -32.81
N ALA A 504 13.90 -10.53 -34.10
CA ALA A 504 13.50 -9.56 -35.11
C ALA A 504 11.97 -9.42 -35.18
N PRO A 505 11.41 -8.29 -34.70
CA PRO A 505 9.95 -8.11 -34.62
C PRO A 505 9.36 -7.90 -36.02
N ASP A 506 8.05 -8.16 -36.16
CA ASP A 506 7.33 -7.91 -37.39
C ASP A 506 7.19 -6.42 -37.68
N TYR A 507 7.07 -5.62 -36.61
CA TYR A 507 6.96 -4.16 -36.69
C TYR A 507 7.95 -3.47 -35.72
N VAL A 508 8.39 -2.27 -36.12
CA VAL A 508 9.14 -1.38 -35.23
C VAL A 508 8.48 0.01 -35.26
N VAL A 509 8.25 0.56 -34.06
CA VAL A 509 7.64 1.89 -33.87
C VAL A 509 8.63 2.76 -33.11
N ILE A 510 9.12 3.81 -33.74
CA ILE A 510 10.06 4.77 -33.15
C ILE A 510 9.41 6.13 -33.03
N ASP A 511 9.43 6.70 -31.82
CA ASP A 511 9.14 8.12 -31.59
C ASP A 511 10.46 8.90 -31.62
N LYS A 512 10.74 9.64 -32.68
CA LYS A 512 11.96 10.45 -32.83
C LYS A 512 12.12 11.54 -31.77
N ARG A 513 11.08 11.84 -31.01
CA ARG A 513 11.13 12.73 -29.82
C ARG A 513 11.24 11.96 -28.51
N GLY A 514 11.32 10.63 -28.56
CA GLY A 514 11.46 9.78 -27.38
C GLY A 514 12.73 10.08 -26.61
N SER A 515 12.66 10.08 -25.29
CA SER A 515 13.80 10.33 -24.39
C SER A 515 14.90 9.27 -24.51
N ALA A 516 14.56 8.08 -24.97
CA ALA A 516 15.50 6.96 -25.17
C ALA A 516 16.63 7.28 -26.16
N TRP A 517 16.43 8.26 -27.04
CA TRP A 517 17.40 8.60 -28.10
C TRP A 517 18.43 9.65 -27.68
N GLY A 518 18.30 10.25 -26.50
CA GLY A 518 19.22 11.30 -26.04
C GLY A 518 19.38 12.48 -27.03
N GLY A 519 18.34 12.77 -27.82
CA GLY A 519 18.34 13.79 -28.87
C GLY A 519 18.91 13.33 -30.23
N ASN A 520 19.38 12.08 -30.35
CA ASN A 520 19.93 11.52 -31.60
C ASN A 520 19.10 10.34 -32.13
N PRO A 521 17.84 10.54 -32.53
CA PRO A 521 17.02 9.46 -33.10
C PRO A 521 17.57 9.03 -34.47
N PRO A 522 17.30 7.77 -34.89
CA PRO A 522 17.72 7.30 -36.20
C PRO A 522 17.05 8.13 -37.29
N GLN A 523 17.82 8.58 -38.27
CA GLN A 523 17.29 9.36 -39.39
C GLN A 523 16.35 8.52 -40.27
N ASN A 524 16.73 7.27 -40.54
CA ASN A 524 15.96 6.30 -41.30
C ASN A 524 15.61 5.10 -40.39
N THR A 525 14.35 4.99 -39.97
CA THR A 525 13.89 3.93 -39.08
C THR A 525 13.95 2.56 -39.73
N ALA A 526 13.69 2.43 -41.03
CA ALA A 526 13.78 1.16 -41.75
C ALA A 526 15.25 0.66 -41.81
N GLN A 527 16.21 1.53 -42.09
CA GLN A 527 17.63 1.20 -42.07
C GLN A 527 18.09 0.82 -40.65
N TYR A 528 17.71 1.60 -39.63
CA TYR A 528 18.01 1.28 -38.23
C TYR A 528 17.48 -0.10 -37.83
N ALA A 529 16.23 -0.42 -38.19
CA ALA A 529 15.65 -1.72 -37.89
C ALA A 529 16.39 -2.85 -38.63
N ALA A 530 16.74 -2.62 -39.91
CA ALA A 530 17.49 -3.58 -40.70
C ALA A 530 18.89 -3.85 -40.13
N ASP A 531 19.62 -2.83 -39.74
CA ASP A 531 20.95 -2.95 -39.13
C ASP A 531 20.90 -3.65 -37.78
N ARG A 532 19.86 -3.36 -36.99
CA ARG A 532 19.68 -3.94 -35.66
C ARG A 532 19.27 -5.41 -35.67
N TYR A 533 18.33 -5.78 -36.55
CA TYR A 533 17.71 -7.09 -36.52
C TYR A 533 18.18 -8.03 -37.65
N GLY A 534 19.01 -7.55 -38.56
CA GLY A 534 19.55 -8.37 -39.64
C GLY A 534 18.52 -8.77 -40.72
N HIS A 535 17.38 -8.10 -40.79
CA HIS A 535 16.31 -8.33 -41.75
C HIS A 535 15.91 -7.01 -42.44
N PRO A 536 15.50 -7.04 -43.70
CA PRO A 536 15.03 -5.83 -44.36
C PRO A 536 13.67 -5.37 -43.76
N TYR A 537 13.52 -4.04 -43.63
CA TYR A 537 12.27 -3.40 -43.19
C TYR A 537 11.85 -2.34 -44.21
N ALA A 538 10.53 -2.19 -44.39
CA ALA A 538 9.94 -1.15 -45.20
C ALA A 538 9.06 -0.22 -44.36
N GLN A 539 9.02 1.03 -44.74
CA GLN A 539 8.18 2.02 -44.09
C GLN A 539 6.70 1.76 -44.34
N VAL A 540 5.91 1.74 -43.27
CA VAL A 540 4.44 1.65 -43.29
C VAL A 540 3.84 3.07 -43.28
N GLY A 541 4.34 3.93 -42.40
CA GLY A 541 3.87 5.29 -42.30
C GLY A 541 4.68 6.16 -41.36
N THR A 542 4.46 7.49 -41.50
CA THR A 542 4.98 8.52 -40.58
C THR A 542 3.81 9.29 -39.98
N TYR A 543 3.76 9.35 -38.66
CA TYR A 543 2.70 9.98 -37.88
C TYR A 543 3.31 11.05 -36.96
N GLY A 544 3.52 12.25 -37.46
CA GLY A 544 4.25 13.28 -36.74
C GLY A 544 5.71 12.90 -36.48
N SER A 545 6.06 12.71 -35.20
CA SER A 545 7.39 12.23 -34.79
C SER A 545 7.54 10.70 -34.79
N LEU A 546 6.47 9.95 -34.99
CA LEU A 546 6.49 8.50 -34.98
C LEU A 546 6.63 7.93 -36.39
N GLU A 547 7.53 6.97 -36.52
CA GLU A 547 7.69 6.18 -37.74
C GLU A 547 7.40 4.72 -37.46
N VAL A 548 6.59 4.10 -38.31
CA VAL A 548 6.23 2.68 -38.26
C VAL A 548 6.84 1.99 -39.45
N VAL A 549 7.62 0.94 -39.20
CA VAL A 549 8.20 0.09 -40.24
C VAL A 549 7.82 -1.36 -40.03
N ARG A 550 7.76 -2.14 -41.12
CA ARG A 550 7.41 -3.55 -41.13
C ARG A 550 8.53 -4.37 -41.73
N LYS A 551 8.80 -5.53 -41.14
CA LYS A 551 9.72 -6.52 -41.69
C LYS A 551 9.24 -6.98 -43.07
N ILE A 552 10.13 -7.03 -44.05
CA ILE A 552 9.89 -7.60 -45.37
C ILE A 552 10.37 -9.05 -45.31
N SER A 553 9.57 -9.95 -45.82
CA SER A 553 9.89 -11.40 -45.97
C SER A 553 11.03 -11.63 -46.95
#